data_69413c08f43899c91be7fda8c0d274a8
#
_entry.id   69413c08f43899c91be7fda8c0d274a8
#
_cell.length_a   1.000
_cell.length_b   1.000
_cell.length_c   1.000
_cell.angle_alpha   90.00
_cell.angle_beta   90.00
_cell.angle_gamma   90.00
#
_symmetry.space_group_name_H-M   'P 1'
#
loop_
_entity.id
_entity.type
_entity.pdbx_description
1 polymer ?
#
loop_
_entity_poly.entity_id
_entity_poly.type
_entity_poly.pdbx_seq_one_letter_code
_entity_poly.pdbx_strand_id
1 'polypeptide(L)'
;MFKDEERTKFFDFIVPVIPYINATNSGEILRGLLKFEKGEDGVYKSKNYDISDRYIWKISPFVQDMRVLTNICNEFLVYKRTLKTTKLKDEEMFSMITFKNLYPREFAELQAERGIVKQVFQEKEKFVINEKKKLEEQI
;
A
#
# COMPACT_ATOMS: atom_id res chain seq x y z
N MET A 1 -12.28 -31.69 -1.67
CA MET A 1 -10.80 -31.67 -1.58
C MET A 1 -10.31 -33.08 -1.80
N PHE A 2 -9.56 -33.34 -2.89
CA PHE A 2 -9.05 -34.67 -3.19
C PHE A 2 -7.94 -35.06 -2.21
N LYS A 3 -7.93 -36.32 -1.75
CA LYS A 3 -6.79 -36.86 -0.97
C LYS A 3 -5.55 -36.94 -1.86
N ASP A 4 -4.36 -36.83 -1.29
CA ASP A 4 -3.11 -36.81 -2.05
C ASP A 4 -2.90 -38.04 -2.96
N GLU A 5 -3.36 -39.23 -2.52
CA GLU A 5 -3.36 -40.45 -3.34
C GLU A 5 -4.33 -40.41 -4.53
N GLU A 6 -5.40 -39.60 -4.46
CA GLU A 6 -6.36 -39.45 -5.55
C GLU A 6 -5.92 -38.46 -6.60
N ARG A 7 -5.08 -37.48 -6.24
CA ARG A 7 -4.54 -36.49 -7.18
C ARG A 7 -3.62 -37.13 -8.20
N THR A 8 -2.78 -38.09 -7.80
CA THR A 8 -1.84 -38.78 -8.69
C THR A 8 -2.52 -39.70 -9.69
N LYS A 9 -3.78 -40.13 -9.43
CA LYS A 9 -4.55 -40.97 -10.34
C LYS A 9 -5.16 -40.21 -11.53
N PHE A 10 -5.36 -38.89 -11.38
CA PHE A 10 -6.02 -38.07 -12.38
C PHE A 10 -5.10 -37.08 -13.11
N PHE A 11 -3.89 -36.89 -12.62
CA PHE A 11 -2.94 -35.94 -13.18
C PHE A 11 -1.57 -36.60 -13.38
N ASP A 12 -1.11 -36.64 -14.61
CA ASP A 12 0.22 -37.16 -14.95
C ASP A 12 1.34 -36.25 -14.44
N PHE A 13 1.03 -34.96 -14.22
CA PHE A 13 1.99 -33.97 -13.76
C PHE A 13 1.31 -32.89 -12.91
N ILE A 14 1.81 -32.68 -11.71
CA ILE A 14 1.34 -31.62 -10.80
C ILE A 14 2.46 -30.60 -10.63
N VAL A 15 2.25 -29.38 -11.14
CA VAL A 15 3.14 -28.26 -10.95
C VAL A 15 2.66 -27.41 -9.78
N PRO A 16 3.42 -27.25 -8.70
CA PRO A 16 3.08 -26.29 -7.66
C PRO A 16 3.17 -24.87 -8.22
N VAL A 17 2.09 -24.10 -8.13
CA VAL A 17 2.12 -22.68 -8.48
C VAL A 17 2.73 -21.93 -7.30
N ILE A 18 3.98 -21.53 -7.45
CA ILE A 18 4.67 -20.68 -6.47
C ILE A 18 4.21 -19.24 -6.72
N PRO A 19 3.73 -18.51 -5.70
CA PRO A 19 3.39 -17.09 -5.86
C PRO A 19 4.61 -16.31 -6.38
N TYR A 20 4.44 -15.62 -7.51
CA TYR A 20 5.50 -14.77 -8.08
C TYR A 20 5.87 -13.62 -7.16
N ILE A 21 4.91 -13.14 -6.36
CA ILE A 21 5.07 -12.05 -5.41
C ILE A 21 4.88 -12.55 -3.97
N ASN A 22 5.72 -12.07 -3.08
CA ASN A 22 5.66 -12.30 -1.64
C ASN A 22 6.18 -11.08 -0.89
N ALA A 23 6.16 -11.11 0.44
CA ALA A 23 6.61 -10.00 1.28
C ALA A 23 8.09 -9.61 1.06
N THR A 24 8.93 -10.52 0.54
CA THR A 24 10.36 -10.26 0.36
C THR A 24 10.70 -9.61 -0.98
N ASN A 25 9.91 -9.86 -2.04
CA ASN A 25 10.17 -9.33 -3.38
C ASN A 25 9.18 -8.26 -3.86
N SER A 26 8.08 -8.04 -3.13
CA SER A 26 7.06 -7.07 -3.51
C SER A 26 7.61 -5.64 -3.66
N GLY A 27 8.59 -5.27 -2.83
CA GLY A 27 9.26 -3.97 -2.92
C GLY A 27 10.04 -3.77 -4.22
N GLU A 28 10.77 -4.79 -4.68
CA GLU A 28 11.51 -4.74 -5.95
C GLU A 28 10.57 -4.64 -7.15
N ILE A 29 9.49 -5.42 -7.13
CA ILE A 29 8.46 -5.38 -8.16
C ILE A 29 7.80 -4.00 -8.20
N LEU A 30 7.47 -3.43 -7.03
CA LEU A 30 6.88 -2.11 -6.93
C LEU A 30 7.80 -1.01 -7.46
N ARG A 31 9.11 -1.08 -7.19
CA ARG A 31 10.12 -0.21 -7.80
C ARG A 31 10.09 -0.29 -9.33
N GLY A 32 10.03 -1.49 -9.87
CA GLY A 32 9.96 -1.71 -11.32
C GLY A 32 8.71 -1.08 -11.93
N LEU A 33 7.53 -1.30 -11.33
CA LEU A 33 6.25 -0.73 -11.80
C LEU A 33 6.22 0.79 -11.74
N LEU A 34 6.82 1.39 -10.71
CA LEU A 34 6.91 2.85 -10.54
C LEU A 34 8.15 3.47 -11.17
N LYS A 35 8.94 2.68 -11.94
CA LYS A 35 10.12 3.12 -12.69
C LYS A 35 11.16 3.83 -11.81
N PHE A 36 11.53 3.20 -10.72
CA PHE A 36 12.65 3.65 -9.91
C PHE A 36 13.98 3.35 -10.62
N GLU A 37 14.87 4.31 -10.58
CA GLU A 37 16.23 4.18 -11.11
C GLU A 37 17.24 4.36 -9.97
N LYS A 38 18.34 3.62 -10.05
CA LYS A 38 19.43 3.75 -9.10
C LYS A 38 20.29 4.96 -9.47
N GLY A 39 20.37 5.93 -8.57
CA GLY A 39 21.25 7.08 -8.74
C GLY A 39 22.73 6.75 -8.57
N GLU A 40 23.60 7.67 -8.90
CA GLU A 40 25.06 7.57 -8.71
C GLU A 40 25.42 7.42 -7.21
N ASP A 41 24.59 7.98 -6.33
CA ASP A 41 24.66 7.86 -4.87
C ASP A 41 24.23 6.47 -4.35
N GLY A 42 23.84 5.56 -5.23
CA GLY A 42 23.34 4.23 -4.89
C GLY A 42 21.90 4.20 -4.41
N VAL A 43 21.24 5.35 -4.29
CA VAL A 43 19.85 5.47 -3.80
C VAL A 43 18.87 5.35 -4.96
N TYR A 44 17.81 4.56 -4.75
CA TYR A 44 16.73 4.43 -5.71
C TYR A 44 15.77 5.61 -5.62
N LYS A 45 15.48 6.24 -6.75
CA LYS A 45 14.55 7.37 -6.86
C LYS A 45 13.60 7.16 -8.05
N SER A 46 12.34 7.53 -7.89
CA SER A 46 11.44 7.60 -9.02
C SER A 46 11.66 8.92 -9.76
N LYS A 47 11.75 8.86 -11.11
CA LYS A 47 11.87 10.08 -11.94
C LYS A 47 10.58 10.90 -12.00
N ASN A 48 9.45 10.22 -11.87
CA ASN A 48 8.15 10.79 -12.20
C ASN A 48 7.28 11.10 -10.99
N TYR A 49 7.64 10.55 -9.81
CA TYR A 49 6.80 10.61 -8.62
C TYR A 49 7.62 10.94 -7.40
N ASP A 50 7.06 11.77 -6.53
CA ASP A 50 7.64 12.10 -5.21
C ASP A 50 7.34 10.98 -4.20
N ILE A 51 7.92 9.82 -4.47
CA ILE A 51 7.83 8.61 -3.64
C ILE A 51 9.24 8.17 -3.27
N SER A 52 9.52 8.09 -1.98
CA SER A 52 10.82 7.66 -1.48
C SER A 52 10.97 6.14 -1.52
N ASP A 53 12.21 5.68 -1.68
CA ASP A 53 12.52 4.26 -1.59
C ASP A 53 12.17 3.67 -0.22
N ARG A 54 12.41 4.44 0.84
CA ARG A 54 12.00 4.06 2.20
C ARG A 54 10.50 3.81 2.32
N TYR A 55 9.69 4.59 1.63
CA TYR A 55 8.24 4.41 1.61
C TYR A 55 7.84 3.09 0.92
N ILE A 56 8.49 2.76 -0.22
CA ILE A 56 8.27 1.51 -0.93
C ILE A 56 8.46 0.31 0.00
N TRP A 57 9.57 0.29 0.75
CA TRP A 57 9.86 -0.79 1.70
C TRP A 57 8.91 -0.86 2.89
N LYS A 58 8.29 0.25 3.27
CA LYS A 58 7.29 0.25 4.34
C LYS A 58 5.95 -0.33 3.89
N ILE A 59 5.56 -0.09 2.63
CA ILE A 59 4.24 -0.48 2.14
C ILE A 59 4.24 -1.87 1.50
N SER A 60 5.35 -2.28 0.91
CA SER A 60 5.45 -3.52 0.15
C SER A 60 5.06 -4.79 0.91
N PRO A 61 5.35 -4.96 2.22
CA PRO A 61 4.98 -6.17 2.95
C PRO A 61 3.46 -6.39 3.04
N PHE A 62 2.67 -5.33 2.89
CA PHE A 62 1.21 -5.42 2.95
C PHE A 62 0.59 -5.89 1.63
N VAL A 63 1.34 -5.83 0.51
CA VAL A 63 0.81 -6.18 -0.82
C VAL A 63 1.52 -7.42 -1.36
N GLN A 64 0.90 -8.58 -1.17
CA GLN A 64 1.45 -9.89 -1.52
C GLN A 64 0.73 -10.56 -2.70
N ASP A 65 -0.10 -9.82 -3.42
CA ASP A 65 -0.79 -10.28 -4.63
C ASP A 65 -0.43 -9.36 -5.80
N MET A 66 0.07 -9.97 -6.89
CA MET A 66 0.51 -9.23 -8.08
C MET A 66 -0.63 -8.46 -8.75
N ARG A 67 -1.84 -8.99 -8.73
CA ARG A 67 -3.01 -8.31 -9.31
C ARG A 67 -3.37 -7.07 -8.51
N VAL A 68 -3.37 -7.21 -7.18
CA VAL A 68 -3.63 -6.07 -6.27
C VAL A 68 -2.54 -5.01 -6.44
N LEU A 69 -1.27 -5.41 -6.49
CA LEU A 69 -0.15 -4.49 -6.70
C LEU A 69 -0.26 -3.73 -8.02
N THR A 70 -0.55 -4.45 -9.11
CA THR A 70 -0.74 -3.86 -10.43
C THR A 70 -1.94 -2.92 -10.46
N ASN A 71 -3.05 -3.28 -9.81
CA ASN A 71 -4.24 -2.42 -9.72
C ASN A 71 -3.92 -1.12 -8.96
N ILE A 72 -3.22 -1.21 -7.82
CA ILE A 72 -2.80 -0.05 -7.04
C ILE A 72 -1.95 0.90 -7.90
N CYS A 73 -0.94 0.37 -8.60
CA CYS A 73 -0.09 1.17 -9.47
C CYS A 73 -0.87 1.81 -10.62
N ASN A 74 -1.72 1.05 -11.31
CA ASN A 74 -2.53 1.58 -12.40
C ASN A 74 -3.50 2.66 -11.93
N GLU A 75 -4.17 2.44 -10.80
CA GLU A 75 -5.08 3.42 -10.21
C GLU A 75 -4.32 4.70 -9.81
N PHE A 76 -3.15 4.57 -9.19
CA PHE A 76 -2.29 5.71 -8.87
C PHE A 76 -1.92 6.53 -10.12
N LEU A 77 -1.54 5.86 -11.21
CA LEU A 77 -1.20 6.52 -12.47
C LEU A 77 -2.40 7.27 -13.06
N VAL A 78 -3.59 6.69 -12.98
CA VAL A 78 -4.83 7.34 -13.43
C VAL A 78 -5.13 8.57 -12.58
N TYR A 79 -5.12 8.46 -11.26
CA TYR A 79 -5.35 9.60 -10.36
C TYR A 79 -4.32 10.72 -10.57
N LYS A 80 -3.04 10.37 -10.71
CA LYS A 80 -1.98 11.34 -10.96
C LYS A 80 -2.18 12.13 -12.24
N ARG A 81 -2.70 11.50 -13.30
CA ARG A 81 -3.02 12.16 -14.57
C ARG A 81 -4.28 13.03 -14.48
N THR A 82 -5.28 12.56 -13.77
CA THR A 82 -6.60 13.20 -13.67
C THR A 82 -6.60 14.37 -12.68
N LEU A 83 -5.95 14.18 -11.53
CA LEU A 83 -5.93 15.12 -10.42
C LEU A 83 -4.66 15.99 -10.44
N LYS A 84 -4.45 16.75 -11.51
CA LYS A 84 -3.26 17.61 -11.70
C LYS A 84 -3.09 18.70 -10.63
N THR A 85 -4.13 19.00 -9.87
CA THR A 85 -4.18 20.13 -8.91
C THR A 85 -4.35 19.69 -7.45
N THR A 86 -4.19 18.42 -7.12
CA THR A 86 -4.31 17.99 -5.73
C THR A 86 -3.11 18.44 -4.90
N LYS A 87 -3.38 18.94 -3.71
CA LYS A 87 -2.38 19.26 -2.69
C LYS A 87 -1.79 18.02 -2.00
N LEU A 88 -2.31 16.82 -2.34
CA LEU A 88 -1.84 15.54 -1.78
C LEU A 88 -0.45 15.19 -2.34
N LYS A 89 0.44 14.81 -1.45
CA LYS A 89 1.73 14.23 -1.81
C LYS A 89 1.53 12.86 -2.46
N ASP A 90 2.46 12.45 -3.30
CA ASP A 90 2.37 11.18 -4.01
C ASP A 90 2.34 9.97 -3.06
N GLU A 91 3.10 10.00 -1.97
CA GLU A 91 3.06 8.95 -0.94
C GLU A 91 1.70 8.89 -0.23
N GLU A 92 1.06 10.03 0.04
CA GLU A 92 -0.27 10.09 0.66
C GLU A 92 -1.34 9.51 -0.27
N MET A 93 -1.30 9.90 -1.54
CA MET A 93 -2.20 9.39 -2.57
C MET A 93 -2.02 7.88 -2.75
N PHE A 94 -0.78 7.41 -2.84
CA PHE A 94 -0.48 5.99 -2.99
C PHE A 94 -0.95 5.18 -1.77
N SER A 95 -0.76 5.72 -0.54
CA SER A 95 -1.24 5.10 0.70
C SER A 95 -2.77 4.96 0.71
N MET A 96 -3.48 6.00 0.31
CA MET A 96 -4.94 5.99 0.24
C MET A 96 -5.46 4.94 -0.76
N ILE A 97 -4.84 4.85 -1.93
CA ILE A 97 -5.21 3.86 -2.95
C ILE A 97 -4.89 2.44 -2.47
N THR A 98 -3.74 2.26 -1.82
CA THR A 98 -3.36 0.98 -1.22
C THR A 98 -4.36 0.55 -0.16
N PHE A 99 -4.71 1.45 0.77
CA PHE A 99 -5.71 1.19 1.80
C PHE A 99 -7.06 0.80 1.20
N LYS A 100 -7.53 1.53 0.20
CA LYS A 100 -8.78 1.24 -0.53
C LYS A 100 -8.78 -0.16 -1.16
N ASN A 101 -7.66 -0.58 -1.77
CA ASN A 101 -7.57 -1.87 -2.45
C ASN A 101 -7.41 -3.04 -1.48
N LEU A 102 -6.72 -2.85 -0.35
CA LEU A 102 -6.51 -3.89 0.65
C LEU A 102 -7.70 -4.03 1.62
N TYR A 103 -8.34 -2.92 1.96
CA TYR A 103 -9.38 -2.83 2.97
C TYR A 103 -10.60 -2.06 2.44
N PRO A 104 -11.27 -2.56 1.38
CA PRO A 104 -12.34 -1.82 0.70
C PRO A 104 -13.54 -1.54 1.60
N ARG A 105 -13.86 -2.42 2.55
CA ARG A 105 -14.94 -2.24 3.50
C ARG A 105 -14.65 -1.10 4.47
N GLU A 106 -13.48 -1.14 5.09
CA GLU A 106 -13.01 -0.13 6.04
C GLU A 106 -12.85 1.25 5.36
N PHE A 107 -12.43 1.25 4.10
CA PHE A 107 -12.36 2.47 3.29
C PHE A 107 -13.74 3.06 3.03
N ALA A 108 -14.74 2.24 2.69
CA ALA A 108 -16.11 2.68 2.49
C ALA A 108 -16.74 3.22 3.81
N GLU A 109 -16.46 2.58 4.94
CA GLU A 109 -16.89 3.07 6.26
C GLU A 109 -16.23 4.42 6.59
N LEU A 110 -14.94 4.59 6.29
CA LEU A 110 -14.25 5.86 6.49
C LEU A 110 -14.85 6.97 5.61
N GLN A 111 -15.18 6.69 4.36
CA GLN A 111 -15.87 7.64 3.47
C GLN A 111 -17.27 8.04 3.99
N ALA A 112 -17.95 7.10 4.67
CA ALA A 112 -19.22 7.36 5.33
C ALA A 112 -19.08 8.01 6.71
N GLU A 113 -17.89 8.49 7.07
CA GLU A 113 -17.52 9.11 8.35
C GLU A 113 -17.79 8.22 9.57
N ARG A 114 -17.63 6.93 9.45
CA ARG A 114 -17.82 5.92 10.49
C ARG A 114 -16.72 4.87 10.46
N GLY A 115 -16.81 3.89 11.35
CA GLY A 115 -15.87 2.77 11.43
C GLY A 115 -14.65 3.02 12.32
N ILE A 116 -13.86 1.97 12.52
CA ILE A 116 -12.74 1.95 13.46
C ILE A 116 -11.66 2.98 13.06
N VAL A 117 -11.38 3.13 11.78
CA VAL A 117 -10.35 4.07 11.30
C VAL A 117 -10.72 5.50 11.66
N LYS A 118 -11.99 5.89 11.49
CA LYS A 118 -12.48 7.22 11.91
C LYS A 118 -12.32 7.44 13.40
N GLN A 119 -12.63 6.45 14.23
CA GLN A 119 -12.47 6.51 15.68
C GLN A 119 -11.00 6.74 16.08
N VAL A 120 -10.07 6.00 15.48
CA VAL A 120 -8.63 6.16 15.74
C VAL A 120 -8.15 7.58 15.42
N PHE A 121 -8.60 8.17 14.30
CA PHE A 121 -8.25 9.55 13.97
C PHE A 121 -8.82 10.55 14.99
N GLN A 122 -10.05 10.37 15.42
CA GLN A 122 -10.69 11.25 16.42
C GLN A 122 -10.00 11.15 17.79
N GLU A 123 -9.62 9.95 18.21
CA GLU A 123 -8.88 9.73 19.46
C GLU A 123 -7.49 10.38 19.42
N LYS A 124 -6.79 10.25 18.28
CA LYS A 124 -5.51 10.92 18.07
C LYS A 124 -5.63 12.43 18.18
N GLU A 125 -6.64 13.03 17.55
CA GLU A 125 -6.87 14.48 17.64
C GLU A 125 -7.13 14.93 19.07
N LYS A 126 -7.99 14.21 19.80
CA LYS A 126 -8.28 14.48 21.21
C LYS A 126 -7.01 14.40 22.08
N PHE A 127 -6.20 13.37 21.86
CA PHE A 127 -4.93 13.19 22.55
C PHE A 127 -3.99 14.38 22.32
N VAL A 128 -3.80 14.79 21.07
CA VAL A 128 -2.93 15.93 20.71
C VAL A 128 -3.42 17.23 21.34
N ILE A 129 -4.72 17.47 21.35
CA ILE A 129 -5.32 18.67 21.97
C ILE A 129 -5.08 18.66 23.49
N ASN A 130 -5.27 17.51 24.14
CA ASN A 130 -5.07 17.40 25.58
C ASN A 130 -3.60 17.59 25.98
N GLU A 131 -2.65 17.02 25.23
CA GLU A 131 -1.23 17.20 25.49
C GLU A 131 -0.77 18.66 25.26
N LYS A 132 -1.29 19.33 24.23
CA LYS A 132 -1.03 20.78 24.03
C LYS A 132 -1.51 21.61 25.21
N LYS A 133 -2.74 21.38 25.71
CA LYS A 133 -3.26 22.10 26.88
C LYS A 133 -2.40 21.90 28.12
N LYS A 134 -1.98 20.65 28.40
CA LYS A 134 -1.09 20.37 29.55
C LYS A 134 0.24 21.12 29.45
N LEU A 135 0.80 21.23 28.25
CA LEU A 135 2.05 21.95 28.04
C LEU A 135 1.88 23.47 28.20
N GLU A 136 0.75 24.02 27.75
CA GLU A 136 0.40 25.45 27.92
C GLU A 136 0.16 25.81 29.41
N GLU A 137 -0.40 24.89 30.21
CA GLU A 137 -0.61 25.06 31.64
C GLU A 137 0.68 24.95 32.49
N GLN A 138 1.76 24.42 31.93
CA GLN A 138 3.07 24.25 32.60
C GLN A 138 4.04 25.43 32.30
N ILE A 139 3.65 26.35 31.46
CA ILE A 139 4.41 27.57 31.14
C ILE A 139 3.87 28.75 31.91
#